data_6c18bd1251fd1947cf228814269a5bae
#
_entry.id   6c18bd1251fd1947cf228814269a5bae
#
_cell.length_a   1.000
_cell.length_b   1.000
_cell.length_c   1.000
_cell.angle_alpha   90.00
_cell.angle_beta   90.00
_cell.angle_gamma   90.00
#
_symmetry.space_group_name_H-M   'P 1'
#
loop_
_entity.id
_entity.type
_entity.pdbx_description
1 polymer ?
#
loop_
_entity_poly.entity_id
_entity_poly.type
_entity_poly.pdbx_seq_one_letter_code
_entity_poly.pdbx_strand_id
1 'polypeptide(L)'
;MTMEFYSIVFPTIGEMYTDTANPFSRVKVRLYFRKIDSDIYTPIEIDTKISYCSNSTVSEIYEGALAEVKQVIAAAHALLADSSLQQLQALSAEQMQRS
;
A
#
# COMPACT_ATOMS: atom_id res chain seq x y z
N MET A 1 0.96 20.13 11.31
CA MET A 1 2.09 19.29 11.76
C MET A 1 2.73 18.64 10.55
N THR A 2 4.03 18.79 10.41
CA THR A 2 4.75 18.30 9.24
C THR A 2 5.39 16.96 9.57
N MET A 3 5.22 16.01 8.67
CA MET A 3 5.87 14.71 8.75
C MET A 3 6.88 14.58 7.63
N GLU A 4 7.98 13.93 7.91
CA GLU A 4 9.01 13.68 6.91
C GLU A 4 9.12 12.18 6.64
N PHE A 5 9.47 11.85 5.40
CA PHE A 5 9.74 10.47 5.02
C PHE A 5 11.01 10.00 5.72
N TYR A 6 10.97 8.80 6.29
CA TYR A 6 12.12 8.21 6.97
C TYR A 6 12.68 7.02 6.20
N SER A 7 11.87 6.01 5.90
CA SER A 7 12.35 4.84 5.20
C SER A 7 11.23 4.09 4.49
N ILE A 8 11.62 3.29 3.51
CA ILE A 8 10.77 2.32 2.85
C ILE A 8 11.39 0.94 3.02
N VAL A 9 10.59 -0.04 3.42
CA VAL A 9 11.04 -1.42 3.54
C VAL A 9 10.02 -2.35 2.90
N PHE A 10 10.53 -3.48 2.43
CA PHE A 10 9.74 -4.59 1.91
C PHE A 10 9.92 -5.76 2.87
N PRO A 11 9.08 -5.86 3.93
CA PRO A 11 9.32 -6.81 5.02
C PRO A 11 9.38 -8.25 4.56
N THR A 12 8.59 -8.58 3.54
CA THR A 12 8.61 -9.89 2.91
C THR A 12 8.32 -9.71 1.43
N ILE A 13 8.99 -10.48 0.61
CA ILE A 13 8.43 -10.84 -0.68
C ILE A 13 7.39 -11.88 -0.31
N GLY A 14 6.14 -11.54 -0.46
CA GLY A 14 5.06 -12.42 -0.07
C GLY A 14 5.05 -13.70 -0.89
N GLU A 15 4.05 -14.52 -0.62
CA GLU A 15 3.90 -15.78 -1.30
C GLU A 15 3.90 -15.61 -2.82
N MET A 16 4.66 -16.47 -3.50
CA MET A 16 4.69 -16.52 -4.94
C MET A 16 3.68 -17.56 -5.39
N TYR A 17 2.63 -17.12 -6.04
CA TYR A 17 1.58 -18.02 -6.53
C TYR A 17 1.88 -18.38 -7.97
N THR A 18 2.56 -19.51 -8.16
CA THR A 18 3.04 -19.96 -9.47
C THR A 18 2.08 -20.95 -10.15
N ASP A 19 1.17 -21.56 -9.39
CA ASP A 19 0.32 -22.65 -9.86
C ASP A 19 -0.98 -22.16 -10.52
N THR A 20 -1.07 -20.88 -10.82
CA THR A 20 -2.26 -20.30 -11.43
C THR A 20 -1.97 -19.91 -12.87
N ALA A 21 -3.02 -19.72 -13.66
CA ALA A 21 -2.91 -19.22 -15.03
C ALA A 21 -2.28 -17.83 -15.08
N ASN A 22 -2.46 -17.05 -14.00
CA ASN A 22 -1.93 -15.69 -13.88
C ASN A 22 -1.05 -15.61 -12.62
N PRO A 23 0.23 -15.96 -12.72
CA PRO A 23 1.12 -15.92 -11.56
C PRO A 23 1.20 -14.53 -10.95
N PHE A 24 1.24 -14.46 -9.62
CA PHE A 24 1.35 -13.20 -8.91
C PHE A 24 2.16 -13.37 -7.63
N SER A 25 2.69 -12.26 -7.15
CA SER A 25 3.38 -12.17 -5.87
C SER A 25 2.65 -11.17 -4.99
N ARG A 26 2.52 -11.48 -3.71
CA ARG A 26 2.05 -10.52 -2.71
C ARG A 26 3.28 -9.84 -2.13
N VAL A 27 3.31 -8.53 -2.23
CA VAL A 27 4.43 -7.73 -1.73
C VAL A 27 3.90 -6.75 -0.71
N LYS A 28 4.45 -6.83 0.48
CA LYS A 28 4.11 -5.91 1.56
C LYS A 28 5.08 -4.74 1.50
N VAL A 29 4.56 -3.52 1.45
CA VAL A 29 5.37 -2.31 1.41
C VAL A 29 5.09 -1.51 2.68
N ARG A 30 6.13 -1.16 3.40
CA ARG A 30 6.00 -0.38 4.62
C ARG A 30 6.79 0.91 4.49
N LEU A 31 6.08 2.03 4.64
CA LEU A 31 6.66 3.37 4.63
C LEU A 31 6.67 3.90 6.04
N TYR A 32 7.80 4.43 6.48
CA TYR A 32 7.90 5.06 7.79
C TYR A 32 8.00 6.56 7.63
N PHE A 33 7.18 7.27 8.37
CA PHE A 33 7.22 8.71 8.48
C PHE A 33 7.53 9.10 9.90
N ARG A 34 8.23 10.20 10.07
CA ARG A 34 8.58 10.73 11.39
C ARG A 34 8.00 12.14 11.51
N LYS A 35 7.39 12.41 12.66
CA LYS A 35 6.99 13.78 12.99
C LYS A 35 8.24 14.59 13.27
N ILE A 36 8.33 15.79 12.70
CA ILE A 36 9.46 16.67 12.92
C ILE A 36 9.55 16.99 14.42
N ASP A 37 10.76 16.96 14.94
CA ASP A 37 11.08 17.20 16.35
C ASP A 37 10.52 16.14 17.31
N SER A 38 10.34 14.92 16.82
CA SER A 38 9.85 13.82 17.62
C SER A 38 10.57 12.53 17.24
N ASP A 39 10.66 11.60 18.19
CA ASP A 39 11.17 10.25 17.94
C ASP A 39 10.04 9.28 17.57
N ILE A 40 8.85 9.80 17.31
CA ILE A 40 7.69 8.97 16.98
C ILE A 40 7.66 8.68 15.48
N TYR A 41 7.67 7.40 15.16
CA TYR A 41 7.60 6.91 13.78
C TYR A 41 6.21 6.36 13.51
N THR A 42 5.63 6.74 12.39
CA THR A 42 4.30 6.28 11.98
C THR A 42 4.45 5.44 10.72
N PRO A 43 4.17 4.13 10.79
CA PRO A 43 4.21 3.28 9.60
C PRO A 43 2.91 3.34 8.82
N ILE A 44 3.04 3.25 7.51
CA ILE A 44 1.93 2.95 6.61
C ILE A 44 2.29 1.66 5.90
N GLU A 45 1.46 0.63 6.04
CA GLU A 45 1.70 -0.66 5.43
C GLU A 45 0.64 -0.92 4.37
N ILE A 46 1.09 -1.29 3.18
CA ILE A 46 0.21 -1.56 2.05
C ILE A 46 0.56 -2.93 1.48
N ASP A 47 -0.44 -3.79 1.38
CA ASP A 47 -0.31 -5.07 0.73
C ASP A 47 -0.62 -4.89 -0.75
N THR A 48 0.29 -5.36 -1.60
CA THR A 48 0.11 -5.28 -3.05
C THR A 48 0.07 -6.67 -3.65
N LYS A 49 -0.58 -6.78 -4.80
CA LYS A 49 -0.61 -8.00 -5.60
C LYS A 49 -0.04 -7.67 -6.96
N ILE A 50 1.12 -8.22 -7.27
CA ILE A 50 1.85 -7.88 -8.48
C ILE A 50 1.91 -9.10 -9.38
N SER A 51 1.35 -8.95 -10.58
CA SER A 51 1.46 -9.98 -11.61
C SER A 51 2.90 -10.04 -12.12
N TYR A 52 3.38 -11.24 -12.37
CA TYR A 52 4.72 -11.42 -12.91
C TYR A 52 4.73 -12.55 -13.94
N CYS A 53 5.79 -12.62 -14.71
CA CYS A 53 6.04 -13.72 -15.63
C CYS A 53 7.38 -14.36 -15.29
N SER A 54 7.70 -15.47 -15.97
CA SER A 54 8.95 -16.21 -15.72
C SER A 54 10.21 -15.38 -15.93
N ASN A 55 10.12 -14.30 -16.69
CA ASN A 55 11.24 -13.40 -16.97
C ASN A 55 11.33 -12.21 -16.02
N SER A 56 10.37 -12.07 -15.10
CA SER A 56 10.36 -10.94 -14.18
C SER A 56 11.48 -11.05 -13.15
N THR A 57 12.15 -9.94 -12.91
CA THR A 57 13.15 -9.85 -11.84
C THR A 57 12.50 -9.40 -10.54
N VAL A 58 13.19 -9.64 -9.42
CA VAL A 58 12.75 -9.16 -8.11
C VAL A 58 12.61 -7.63 -8.13
N SER A 59 13.54 -6.95 -8.79
CA SER A 59 13.50 -5.49 -8.91
C SER A 59 12.23 -5.01 -9.62
N GLU A 60 11.84 -5.69 -10.71
CA GLU A 60 10.62 -5.36 -11.43
C GLU A 60 9.37 -5.55 -10.56
N ILE A 61 9.35 -6.59 -9.74
CA ILE A 61 8.26 -6.85 -8.82
C ILE A 61 8.16 -5.72 -7.78
N TYR A 62 9.29 -5.27 -7.22
CA TYR A 62 9.33 -4.16 -6.27
C TYR A 62 8.90 -2.85 -6.92
N GLU A 63 9.32 -2.60 -8.15
CA GLU A 63 8.89 -1.40 -8.88
C GLU A 63 7.38 -1.41 -9.13
N GLY A 64 6.83 -2.58 -9.45
CA GLY A 64 5.38 -2.75 -9.60
C GLY A 64 4.65 -2.50 -8.28
N ALA A 65 5.20 -2.99 -7.17
CA ALA A 65 4.63 -2.75 -5.85
C ALA A 65 4.65 -1.26 -5.51
N LEU A 66 5.73 -0.56 -5.81
CA LEU A 66 5.83 0.87 -5.58
C LEU A 66 4.81 1.66 -6.40
N ALA A 67 4.62 1.27 -7.67
CA ALA A 67 3.61 1.89 -8.52
C ALA A 67 2.20 1.72 -7.94
N GLU A 68 1.90 0.53 -7.43
CA GLU A 68 0.62 0.24 -6.76
C GLU A 68 0.45 1.11 -5.52
N VAL A 69 1.49 1.25 -4.71
CA VAL A 69 1.48 2.09 -3.52
C VAL A 69 1.18 3.54 -3.88
N LYS A 70 1.79 4.05 -4.95
CA LYS A 70 1.53 5.42 -5.41
C LYS A 70 0.07 5.63 -5.77
N GLN A 71 -0.56 4.65 -6.42
CA GLN A 71 -1.98 4.72 -6.78
C GLN A 71 -2.86 4.70 -5.53
N VAL A 72 -2.57 3.84 -4.58
CA VAL A 72 -3.35 3.72 -3.34
C VAL A 72 -3.25 5.02 -2.52
N ILE A 73 -2.05 5.56 -2.40
CA ILE A 73 -1.84 6.79 -1.63
C ILE A 73 -2.54 7.97 -2.31
N ALA A 74 -2.48 8.06 -3.63
CA ALA A 74 -3.17 9.12 -4.36
C ALA A 74 -4.69 9.03 -4.15
N ALA A 75 -5.24 7.82 -4.21
CA ALA A 75 -6.67 7.60 -3.96
C ALA A 75 -7.04 7.95 -2.52
N ALA A 76 -6.22 7.54 -1.56
CA ALA A 76 -6.43 7.86 -0.16
C ALA A 76 -6.37 9.37 0.08
N HIS A 77 -5.40 10.04 -0.51
CA HIS A 77 -5.26 11.50 -0.38
C HIS A 77 -6.49 12.22 -0.91
N ALA A 78 -6.95 11.86 -2.11
CA ALA A 78 -8.13 12.46 -2.72
C ALA A 78 -9.38 12.24 -1.85
N LEU A 79 -9.54 11.03 -1.32
CA LEU A 79 -10.68 10.72 -0.46
C LEU A 79 -10.64 11.51 0.85
N LEU A 80 -9.48 11.50 1.52
CA LEU A 80 -9.35 12.13 2.83
C LEU A 80 -9.40 13.65 2.78
N ALA A 81 -8.99 14.25 1.66
CA ALA A 81 -8.99 15.70 1.51
C ALA A 81 -10.40 16.29 1.55
N ASP A 82 -11.39 15.53 1.03
CA ASP A 82 -12.75 16.04 0.86
C ASP A 82 -13.78 15.32 1.73
N SER A 83 -13.36 14.44 2.65
CA SER A 83 -14.28 13.62 3.41
C SER A 83 -14.11 13.83 4.91
N SER A 84 -15.24 13.95 5.61
CA SER A 84 -15.25 13.93 7.07
C SER A 84 -15.25 12.49 7.58
N LEU A 85 -14.97 12.33 8.88
CA LEU A 85 -15.05 11.02 9.52
C LEU A 85 -16.44 10.40 9.35
N GLN A 86 -17.48 11.19 9.51
CA GLN A 86 -18.86 10.74 9.39
C GLN A 86 -19.13 10.21 7.97
N GLN A 87 -18.65 10.92 6.94
CA GLN A 87 -18.82 10.49 5.56
C GLN A 87 -18.08 9.17 5.29
N LEU A 88 -16.86 9.03 5.82
CA LEU A 88 -16.08 7.80 5.66
C LEU A 88 -16.75 6.62 6.35
N GLN A 89 -17.31 6.83 7.53
CA GLN A 89 -18.05 5.79 8.26
C GLN A 89 -19.30 5.35 7.50
N ALA A 90 -20.01 6.29 6.89
CA ALA A 90 -21.18 5.99 6.08
C ALA A 90 -20.82 5.16 4.84
N LEU A 91 -19.74 5.54 4.16
CA LEU A 91 -19.25 4.78 3.00
C LEU A 91 -18.81 3.37 3.39
N SER A 92 -18.13 3.25 4.52
CA SER A 92 -17.69 1.95 5.03
C SER A 92 -18.87 1.03 5.33
N ALA A 93 -19.90 1.56 5.98
CA ALA A 93 -21.10 0.78 6.28
C ALA A 93 -21.80 0.32 5.00
N GLU A 94 -21.86 1.20 3.99
CA GLU A 94 -22.46 0.86 2.70
C GLU A 94 -21.71 -0.28 2.01
N GLN A 95 -20.38 -0.24 2.02
CA GLN A 95 -19.56 -1.29 1.43
C GLN A 95 -19.74 -2.63 2.15
N MET A 96 -19.84 -2.60 3.46
CA MET A 96 -20.05 -3.81 4.26
C MET A 96 -21.40 -4.45 3.99
N GLN A 97 -22.41 -3.67 3.65
CA GLN A 97 -23.72 -4.20 3.28
C GLN A 97 -23.74 -4.87 1.91
N ARG A 98 -22.80 -4.51 1.05
CA ARG A 98 -22.72 -5.07 -0.31
C ARG A 98 -21.97 -6.40 -0.38
N SER A 99 -21.20 -6.72 0.63
CA SER A 99 -20.36 -7.91 0.63
C SER A 99 -20.98 -9.13 1.27
#